data_492fcc215b5c97e894e9212fd503165f
#
_entry.id   492fcc215b5c97e894e9212fd503165f
#
_cell.length_a   1.000
_cell.length_b   1.000
_cell.length_c   1.000
_cell.angle_alpha   90.00
_cell.angle_beta   90.00
_cell.angle_gamma   90.00
#
_symmetry.space_group_name_H-M   'P 1'
#
loop_
_entity.id
_entity.type
_entity.pdbx_description
1 polymer ?
#
loop_
_entity_poly.entity_id
_entity_poly.type
_entity_poly.pdbx_seq_one_letter_code
_entity_poly.pdbx_strand_id
1 'polypeptide(L)'
;MDQVPDLRDMSKDRRQLVEHLRALFAERLDVLDAEISSTRSAFTSDTKSSAGDKHEVGRAMVQQELDKLEEQRSKLIGHQQEIDRVPLDRNYEQVSFGCLVSTDQGTYFIAIGLGAVEVGGSTLYVISLASPMGQALKDRRPGDLLTFNGKAIKVLNIA
;
A
#
# COMPACT_ATOMS: atom_id res chain seq x y z
N MET A 1 18.88 1.22 -23.41
CA MET A 1 17.62 1.44 -24.16
C MET A 1 16.48 0.93 -23.33
N ASP A 2 15.66 1.85 -22.86
CA ASP A 2 14.49 1.49 -22.10
C ASP A 2 13.46 0.88 -23.06
N GLN A 3 13.26 -0.43 -22.97
CA GLN A 3 12.17 -1.07 -23.69
C GLN A 3 10.86 -0.63 -23.03
N VAL A 4 9.99 -0.05 -23.86
CA VAL A 4 8.61 0.23 -23.45
C VAL A 4 7.95 -1.11 -23.16
N PRO A 5 7.43 -1.36 -21.94
CA PRO A 5 6.79 -2.63 -21.62
C PRO A 5 5.59 -2.89 -22.54
N ASP A 6 5.43 -4.14 -22.95
CA ASP A 6 4.25 -4.55 -23.71
C ASP A 6 3.01 -4.46 -22.80
N LEU A 7 1.91 -3.95 -23.35
CA LEU A 7 0.64 -3.83 -22.63
C LEU A 7 0.13 -5.18 -22.07
N ARG A 8 0.40 -6.28 -22.78
CA ARG A 8 0.03 -7.63 -22.31
C ARG A 8 0.82 -8.02 -21.06
N ASP A 9 2.11 -7.73 -21.07
CA ASP A 9 2.98 -7.97 -19.93
C ASP A 9 2.60 -7.09 -18.74
N MET A 10 2.27 -5.83 -18.99
CA MET A 10 1.80 -4.91 -17.94
C MET A 10 0.50 -5.34 -17.29
N SER A 11 -0.48 -5.85 -18.05
CA SER A 11 -1.72 -6.40 -17.48
C SER A 11 -1.43 -7.59 -16.57
N LYS A 12 -0.52 -8.47 -16.99
CA LYS A 12 -0.07 -9.60 -16.20
C LYS A 12 0.65 -9.14 -14.94
N ASP A 13 1.52 -8.16 -15.09
CA ASP A 13 2.28 -7.55 -13.98
C ASP A 13 1.32 -6.92 -12.95
N ARG A 14 0.28 -6.25 -13.40
CA ARG A 14 -0.75 -5.68 -12.52
C ARG A 14 -1.45 -6.75 -11.70
N ARG A 15 -1.84 -7.87 -12.31
CA ARG A 15 -2.45 -9.01 -11.59
C ARG A 15 -1.50 -9.60 -10.57
N GLN A 16 -0.26 -9.83 -10.95
CA GLN A 16 0.78 -10.34 -10.06
C GLN A 16 1.05 -9.38 -8.90
N LEU A 17 1.07 -8.08 -9.18
CA LEU A 17 1.23 -7.05 -8.16
C LEU A 17 0.09 -7.06 -7.15
N VAL A 18 -1.15 -7.14 -7.60
CA VAL A 18 -2.32 -7.22 -6.71
C VAL A 18 -2.23 -8.46 -5.82
N GLU A 19 -1.89 -9.62 -6.38
CA GLU A 19 -1.69 -10.86 -5.62
C GLU A 19 -0.58 -10.73 -4.60
N HIS A 20 0.54 -10.12 -5.00
CA HIS A 20 1.68 -9.85 -4.11
C HIS A 20 1.28 -8.96 -2.94
N LEU A 21 0.56 -7.87 -3.20
CA LEU A 21 0.10 -6.95 -2.16
C LEU A 21 -0.92 -7.62 -1.22
N ARG A 22 -1.82 -8.43 -1.75
CA ARG A 22 -2.76 -9.21 -0.93
C ARG A 22 -2.03 -10.15 0.04
N ALA A 23 -1.04 -10.87 -0.47
CA ALA A 23 -0.22 -11.78 0.34
C ALA A 23 0.57 -11.01 1.40
N LEU A 24 1.17 -9.88 1.03
CA LEU A 24 1.92 -9.01 1.95
C LEU A 24 1.04 -8.49 3.08
N PHE A 25 -0.16 -8.03 2.77
CA PHE A 25 -1.09 -7.52 3.78
C PHE A 25 -1.63 -8.62 4.69
N ALA A 26 -1.91 -9.80 4.14
CA ALA A 26 -2.33 -10.95 4.93
C ALA A 26 -1.25 -11.35 5.95
N GLU A 27 0.00 -11.41 5.53
CA GLU A 27 1.14 -11.70 6.39
C GLU A 27 1.31 -10.63 7.49
N ARG A 28 1.25 -9.36 7.13
CA ARG A 28 1.34 -8.25 8.09
C ARG A 28 0.19 -8.28 9.10
N LEU A 29 -1.01 -8.64 8.65
CA LEU A 29 -2.18 -8.74 9.51
C LEU A 29 -2.02 -9.87 10.52
N ASP A 30 -1.51 -11.02 10.11
CA ASP A 30 -1.21 -12.13 11.00
C ASP A 30 -0.20 -11.74 12.08
N VAL A 31 0.85 -11.02 11.72
CA VAL A 31 1.84 -10.50 12.67
C VAL A 31 1.20 -9.53 13.66
N LEU A 32 0.38 -8.59 13.19
CA LEU A 32 -0.33 -7.65 14.07
C LEU A 32 -1.30 -8.35 15.01
N ASP A 33 -2.05 -9.32 14.52
CA ASP A 33 -3.00 -10.08 15.34
C ASP A 33 -2.29 -10.87 16.44
N ALA A 34 -1.14 -11.47 16.13
CA ALA A 34 -0.30 -12.16 17.12
C ALA A 34 0.24 -11.19 18.18
N GLU A 35 0.69 -10.01 17.76
CA GLU A 35 1.21 -8.97 18.65
C GLU A 35 0.10 -8.41 19.57
N ILE A 36 -1.09 -8.14 19.02
CA ILE A 36 -2.26 -7.71 19.80
C ILE A 36 -2.62 -8.77 20.84
N SER A 37 -2.68 -10.03 20.44
CA SER A 37 -3.00 -11.14 21.34
C SER A 37 -1.97 -11.27 22.46
N SER A 38 -0.67 -11.18 22.13
CA SER A 38 0.42 -11.22 23.10
C SER A 38 0.34 -10.06 24.10
N THR A 39 0.08 -8.86 23.59
CA THR A 39 -0.05 -7.66 24.43
C THR A 39 -1.26 -7.73 25.37
N ARG A 40 -2.39 -8.25 24.89
CA ARG A 40 -3.57 -8.49 25.73
C ARG A 40 -3.30 -9.53 26.83
N SER A 41 -2.58 -10.59 26.51
CA SER A 41 -2.21 -11.61 27.48
C SER A 41 -1.29 -11.05 28.56
N ALA A 42 -0.33 -10.24 28.21
CA ALA A 42 0.54 -9.54 29.17
C ALA A 42 -0.28 -8.61 30.08
N PHE A 43 -1.24 -7.87 29.52
CA PHE A 43 -2.15 -7.02 30.27
C PHE A 43 -2.96 -7.81 31.30
N THR A 44 -3.50 -8.96 30.92
CA THR A 44 -4.28 -9.84 31.80
C THR A 44 -3.42 -10.42 32.91
N SER A 45 -2.17 -10.78 32.62
CA SER A 45 -1.21 -11.27 33.62
C SER A 45 -0.86 -10.19 34.65
N ASP A 46 -0.64 -8.96 34.22
CA ASP A 46 -0.32 -7.83 35.09
C ASP A 46 -1.48 -7.43 35.99
N THR A 47 -2.73 -7.63 35.57
CA THR A 47 -3.92 -7.36 36.41
C THR A 47 -4.06 -8.30 37.57
N LYS A 48 -3.40 -9.47 37.58
CA LYS A 48 -3.41 -10.46 38.67
C LYS A 48 -2.36 -10.16 39.74
N SER A 49 -1.34 -9.36 39.46
CA SER A 49 -0.34 -8.94 40.42
C SER A 49 -0.67 -7.55 40.97
N SER A 50 -1.24 -7.45 42.12
CA SER A 50 -1.68 -6.19 42.73
C SER A 50 -0.50 -5.42 43.31
N ALA A 51 -0.01 -4.39 42.66
CA ALA A 51 1.05 -3.52 43.17
C ALA A 51 0.78 -2.05 42.92
N GLY A 52 -0.24 -1.47 43.54
CA GLY A 52 -0.47 -0.03 43.68
C GLY A 52 -0.33 0.83 42.40
N ASP A 53 0.24 2.04 42.57
CA ASP A 53 0.37 3.06 41.50
C ASP A 53 1.16 2.61 40.27
N LYS A 54 2.15 1.73 40.42
CA LYS A 54 2.93 1.16 39.32
C LYS A 54 2.06 0.29 38.41
N HIS A 55 1.04 -0.33 38.96
CA HIS A 55 0.11 -1.17 38.23
C HIS A 55 -0.79 -0.32 37.30
N GLU A 56 -1.29 0.81 37.78
CA GLU A 56 -2.10 1.73 36.98
C GLU A 56 -1.34 2.35 35.83
N VAL A 57 -0.09 2.78 36.05
CA VAL A 57 0.80 3.30 35.00
C VAL A 57 1.09 2.22 33.96
N GLY A 58 1.37 0.99 34.38
CA GLY A 58 1.59 -0.14 33.50
C GLY A 58 0.36 -0.46 32.63
N ARG A 59 -0.84 -0.40 33.22
CA ARG A 59 -2.11 -0.58 32.47
C ARG A 59 -2.33 0.49 31.44
N ALA A 60 -2.07 1.76 31.76
CA ALA A 60 -2.20 2.87 30.82
C ALA A 60 -1.25 2.72 29.63
N MET A 61 0.00 2.32 29.88
CA MET A 61 1.00 2.10 28.82
C MET A 61 0.61 0.93 27.92
N VAL A 62 0.13 -0.17 28.47
CA VAL A 62 -0.35 -1.34 27.69
C VAL A 62 -1.57 -0.95 26.86
N GLN A 63 -2.51 -0.18 27.41
CA GLN A 63 -3.67 0.27 26.68
C GLN A 63 -3.30 1.18 25.52
N GLN A 64 -2.33 2.08 25.70
CA GLN A 64 -1.81 2.92 24.61
C GLN A 64 -1.19 2.08 23.50
N GLU A 65 -0.42 1.05 23.86
CA GLU A 65 0.17 0.13 22.88
C GLU A 65 -0.91 -0.65 22.13
N LEU A 66 -1.93 -1.15 22.80
CA LEU A 66 -3.06 -1.82 22.16
C LEU A 66 -3.80 -0.90 21.20
N ASP A 67 -4.08 0.34 21.60
CA ASP A 67 -4.75 1.33 20.76
C ASP A 67 -3.97 1.60 19.47
N LYS A 68 -2.64 1.72 19.60
CA LYS A 68 -1.75 1.92 18.47
C LYS A 68 -1.75 0.73 17.50
N LEU A 69 -1.67 -0.49 18.04
CA LEU A 69 -1.70 -1.72 17.25
C LEU A 69 -3.05 -1.89 16.54
N GLU A 70 -4.15 -1.60 17.21
CA GLU A 70 -5.49 -1.68 16.63
C GLU A 70 -5.70 -0.62 15.54
N GLU A 71 -5.13 0.57 15.69
CA GLU A 71 -5.13 1.59 14.65
C GLU A 71 -4.35 1.13 13.41
N GLN A 72 -3.17 0.55 13.59
CA GLN A 72 -2.37 -0.04 12.51
C GLN A 72 -3.16 -1.15 11.80
N ARG A 73 -3.84 -2.00 12.57
CA ARG A 73 -4.68 -3.08 12.03
C ARG A 73 -5.81 -2.54 11.17
N SER A 74 -6.54 -1.54 11.64
CA SER A 74 -7.62 -0.89 10.90
C SER A 74 -7.14 -0.29 9.60
N LYS A 75 -5.99 0.38 9.61
CA LYS A 75 -5.37 0.95 8.40
C LYS A 75 -5.01 -0.13 7.40
N LEU A 76 -4.46 -1.24 7.86
CA LEU A 76 -4.09 -2.36 7.01
C LEU A 76 -5.30 -3.03 6.36
N ILE A 77 -6.39 -3.20 7.11
CA ILE A 77 -7.67 -3.70 6.59
C ILE A 77 -8.22 -2.75 5.52
N GLY A 78 -8.15 -1.45 5.75
CA GLY A 78 -8.52 -0.43 4.76
C GLY A 78 -7.73 -0.58 3.47
N HIS A 79 -6.42 -0.81 3.55
CA HIS A 79 -5.57 -1.08 2.39
C HIS A 79 -5.98 -2.35 1.65
N GLN A 80 -6.28 -3.44 2.38
CA GLN A 80 -6.78 -4.68 1.77
C GLN A 80 -8.07 -4.44 0.99
N GLN A 81 -9.02 -3.71 1.58
CA GLN A 81 -10.29 -3.40 0.94
C GLN A 81 -10.10 -2.58 -0.36
N GLU A 82 -9.20 -1.60 -0.33
CA GLU A 82 -8.90 -0.80 -1.52
C GLU A 82 -8.24 -1.63 -2.63
N ILE A 83 -7.31 -2.52 -2.27
CA ILE A 83 -6.67 -3.43 -3.24
C ILE A 83 -7.69 -4.40 -3.84
N ASP A 84 -8.64 -4.88 -3.05
CA ASP A 84 -9.71 -5.78 -3.53
C ASP A 84 -10.66 -5.09 -4.50
N ARG A 85 -10.72 -3.77 -4.50
CA ARG A 85 -11.52 -2.97 -5.44
C ARG A 85 -10.85 -2.77 -6.80
N VAL A 86 -9.57 -3.11 -6.94
CA VAL A 86 -8.87 -2.97 -8.21
C VAL A 86 -9.48 -3.91 -9.24
N PRO A 87 -10.01 -3.38 -10.36
CA PRO A 87 -10.60 -4.21 -11.40
C PRO A 87 -9.49 -4.90 -12.21
N LEU A 88 -9.43 -6.23 -12.14
CA LEU A 88 -8.37 -7.00 -12.78
C LEU A 88 -8.57 -7.16 -14.31
N ASP A 89 -9.81 -7.04 -14.78
CA ASP A 89 -10.15 -7.27 -16.18
C ASP A 89 -10.40 -5.97 -16.98
N ARG A 90 -10.16 -4.83 -16.35
CA ARG A 90 -10.35 -3.53 -16.97
C ARG A 90 -9.18 -3.16 -17.87
N ASN A 91 -9.48 -2.66 -19.06
CA ASN A 91 -8.52 -1.99 -19.93
C ASN A 91 -8.54 -0.48 -19.64
N TYR A 92 -7.36 0.12 -19.58
CA TYR A 92 -7.22 1.53 -19.27
C TYR A 92 -6.71 2.29 -20.48
N GLU A 93 -7.40 3.35 -20.86
CA GLU A 93 -6.97 4.29 -21.91
C GLU A 93 -6.30 5.53 -21.31
N GLN A 94 -6.59 5.82 -20.05
CA GLN A 94 -6.02 6.95 -19.31
C GLN A 94 -5.80 6.55 -17.86
N VAL A 95 -4.95 7.30 -17.17
CA VAL A 95 -4.64 7.04 -15.77
C VAL A 95 -5.86 7.22 -14.88
N SER A 96 -6.24 6.17 -14.19
CA SER A 96 -7.31 6.15 -13.21
C SER A 96 -7.02 5.09 -12.13
N PHE A 97 -7.87 5.03 -11.11
CA PHE A 97 -7.72 4.04 -10.04
C PHE A 97 -7.57 2.62 -10.57
N GLY A 98 -6.59 1.90 -10.04
CA GLY A 98 -6.34 0.49 -10.36
C GLY A 98 -5.39 0.26 -11.53
N CYS A 99 -4.96 1.30 -12.24
CA CYS A 99 -4.07 1.13 -13.37
C CYS A 99 -2.59 1.08 -12.97
N LEU A 100 -1.82 0.41 -13.80
CA LEU A 100 -0.36 0.43 -13.76
C LEU A 100 0.13 1.37 -14.85
N VAL A 101 0.95 2.36 -14.48
CA VAL A 101 1.47 3.40 -15.38
C VAL A 101 2.96 3.26 -15.51
N SER A 102 3.45 3.03 -16.72
CA SER A 102 4.87 3.08 -17.02
C SER A 102 5.24 4.46 -17.53
N THR A 103 6.25 5.07 -16.93
CA THR A 103 6.81 6.37 -17.36
C THR A 103 8.30 6.25 -17.59
N ASP A 104 8.89 7.26 -18.18
CA ASP A 104 10.34 7.35 -18.37
C ASP A 104 11.11 7.61 -17.05
N GLN A 105 10.40 7.88 -15.96
CA GLN A 105 10.96 8.10 -14.60
C GLN A 105 10.62 6.99 -13.61
N GLY A 106 9.90 5.96 -14.03
CA GLY A 106 9.53 4.83 -13.18
C GLY A 106 8.11 4.34 -13.44
N THR A 107 7.73 3.31 -12.70
CA THR A 107 6.42 2.67 -12.80
C THR A 107 5.61 2.95 -11.54
N TYR A 108 4.33 3.30 -11.74
CA TYR A 108 3.40 3.66 -10.68
C TYR A 108 2.16 2.77 -10.75
N PHE A 109 1.73 2.29 -9.59
CA PHE A 109 0.44 1.61 -9.44
C PHE A 109 -0.50 2.53 -8.67
N ILE A 110 -1.63 2.86 -9.28
CA ILE A 110 -2.58 3.84 -8.74
C ILE A 110 -3.64 3.12 -7.89
N ALA A 111 -3.41 3.07 -6.60
CA ALA A 111 -4.32 2.39 -5.67
C ALA A 111 -4.28 3.04 -4.28
N ILE A 112 -3.35 2.65 -3.45
CA ILE A 112 -3.18 3.13 -2.07
C ILE A 112 -1.84 3.84 -1.90
N GLY A 113 -1.73 4.66 -0.86
CA GLY A 113 -0.47 5.32 -0.51
C GLY A 113 0.46 4.39 0.27
N LEU A 114 1.22 3.56 -0.43
CA LEU A 114 2.14 2.60 0.18
C LEU A 114 3.61 2.96 -0.02
N GLY A 115 3.96 3.61 -1.12
CA GLY A 115 5.34 3.96 -1.48
C GLY A 115 6.02 2.90 -2.34
N ALA A 116 7.34 2.80 -2.23
CA ALA A 116 8.15 1.88 -3.00
C ALA A 116 7.89 0.42 -2.62
N VAL A 117 7.69 -0.43 -3.63
CA VAL A 117 7.48 -1.88 -3.46
C VAL A 117 8.38 -2.61 -4.46
N GLU A 118 9.06 -3.64 -3.99
CA GLU A 118 9.86 -4.51 -4.86
C GLU A 118 9.04 -5.74 -5.27
N VAL A 119 8.92 -5.95 -6.56
CA VAL A 119 8.24 -7.11 -7.14
C VAL A 119 9.09 -7.63 -8.31
N GLY A 120 9.46 -8.90 -8.24
CA GLY A 120 10.20 -9.54 -9.32
C GLY A 120 11.56 -8.89 -9.65
N GLY A 121 12.24 -8.34 -8.64
CA GLY A 121 13.53 -7.66 -8.81
C GLY A 121 13.44 -6.22 -9.31
N SER A 122 12.23 -5.71 -9.51
CA SER A 122 11.99 -4.32 -9.93
C SER A 122 11.29 -3.53 -8.84
N THR A 123 11.64 -2.25 -8.71
CA THR A 123 10.98 -1.33 -7.80
C THR A 123 9.88 -0.57 -8.54
N LEU A 124 8.71 -0.52 -7.96
CA LEU A 124 7.63 0.34 -8.43
C LEU A 124 7.02 1.10 -7.23
N TYR A 125 6.24 2.11 -7.54
CA TYR A 125 5.64 2.96 -6.52
C TYR A 125 4.14 2.77 -6.50
N VAL A 126 3.62 2.38 -5.34
CA VAL A 126 2.17 2.27 -5.10
C VAL A 126 1.71 3.57 -4.46
N ILE A 127 0.91 4.33 -5.19
CA ILE A 127 0.47 5.66 -4.79
C ILE A 127 -1.05 5.78 -4.88
N SER A 128 -1.61 6.67 -4.07
CA SER A 128 -3.04 7.00 -4.17
C SER A 128 -3.27 8.05 -5.27
N LEU A 129 -4.46 8.03 -5.85
CA LEU A 129 -4.87 9.04 -6.82
C LEU A 129 -4.88 10.45 -6.22
N ALA A 130 -5.12 10.55 -4.92
CA ALA A 130 -5.12 11.82 -4.17
C ALA A 130 -3.71 12.36 -3.88
N SER A 131 -2.66 11.55 -4.02
CA SER A 131 -1.28 11.99 -3.81
C SER A 131 -0.87 13.04 -4.86
N PRO A 132 0.16 13.87 -4.59
CA PRO A 132 0.64 14.85 -5.57
C PRO A 132 0.99 14.24 -6.93
N MET A 133 1.72 13.12 -6.94
CA MET A 133 2.05 12.40 -8.17
C MET A 133 0.80 11.80 -8.82
N GLY A 134 -0.11 11.23 -8.01
CA GLY A 134 -1.39 10.70 -8.50
C GLY A 134 -2.22 11.76 -9.20
N GLN A 135 -2.28 12.97 -8.65
CA GLN A 135 -2.98 14.09 -9.27
C GLN A 135 -2.30 14.57 -10.56
N ALA A 136 -0.97 14.56 -10.60
CA ALA A 136 -0.21 14.92 -11.80
C ALA A 136 -0.42 13.91 -12.93
N LEU A 137 -0.54 12.62 -12.60
CA LEU A 137 -0.75 11.54 -13.56
C LEU A 137 -2.22 11.37 -13.97
N LYS A 138 -3.16 11.77 -13.14
CA LYS A 138 -4.59 11.57 -13.38
C LYS A 138 -5.02 12.01 -14.78
N ASP A 139 -5.80 11.17 -15.43
CA ASP A 139 -6.38 11.40 -16.77
C ASP A 139 -5.34 11.50 -17.90
N ARG A 140 -4.06 11.27 -17.63
CA ARG A 140 -3.02 11.24 -18.65
C ARG A 140 -3.14 9.99 -19.50
N ARG A 141 -2.70 10.11 -20.75
CA ARG A 141 -2.73 9.05 -21.76
C ARG A 141 -1.29 8.69 -22.18
N PRO A 142 -1.08 7.52 -22.77
CA PRO A 142 0.22 7.18 -23.35
C PRO A 142 0.69 8.27 -24.33
N GLY A 143 1.93 8.69 -24.18
CA GLY A 143 2.54 9.77 -24.95
C GLY A 143 2.43 11.14 -24.33
N ASP A 144 1.62 11.33 -23.31
CA ASP A 144 1.48 12.60 -22.61
C ASP A 144 2.76 12.98 -21.86
N LEU A 145 3.06 14.28 -21.88
CA LEU A 145 4.15 14.87 -21.13
C LEU A 145 3.59 15.70 -19.98
N LEU A 146 4.20 15.56 -18.82
CA LEU A 146 3.88 16.35 -17.65
C LEU A 146 5.16 16.78 -16.93
N THR A 147 5.05 17.77 -16.08
CA THR A 147 6.14 18.20 -15.22
C THR A 147 5.76 18.00 -13.77
N PHE A 148 6.65 17.37 -13.01
CA PHE A 148 6.47 17.14 -11.57
C PHE A 148 7.78 17.43 -10.84
N ASN A 149 7.73 18.32 -9.85
CA ASN A 149 8.91 18.78 -9.09
C ASN A 149 10.09 19.20 -10.01
N GLY A 150 9.78 19.93 -11.08
CA GLY A 150 10.78 20.43 -12.02
C GLY A 150 11.31 19.40 -13.01
N LYS A 151 10.84 18.16 -12.96
CA LYS A 151 11.23 17.11 -13.92
C LYS A 151 10.14 16.84 -14.93
N ALA A 152 10.54 16.73 -16.19
CA ALA A 152 9.65 16.30 -17.26
C ALA A 152 9.45 14.78 -17.17
N ILE A 153 8.20 14.34 -17.23
CA ILE A 153 7.81 12.93 -17.19
C ILE A 153 6.97 12.63 -18.42
N LYS A 154 7.31 11.55 -19.09
CA LYS A 154 6.55 11.04 -20.24
C LYS A 154 5.84 9.75 -19.84
N VAL A 155 4.53 9.71 -20.05
CA VAL A 155 3.73 8.50 -19.90
C VAL A 155 4.01 7.59 -21.11
N LEU A 156 4.47 6.38 -20.86
CA LEU A 156 4.82 5.42 -21.89
C LEU A 156 3.66 4.47 -22.19
N ASN A 157 3.19 3.75 -21.16
CA ASN A 157 2.09 2.80 -21.27
C ASN A 157 1.22 2.79 -20.02
N ILE A 158 -0.02 2.35 -20.20
CA ILE A 158 -1.00 2.21 -19.13
C ILE A 158 -1.69 0.84 -19.28
N ALA A 159 -1.79 0.10 -18.18
CA ALA A 159 -2.51 -1.17 -18.14
C ALA A 159 -3.35 -1.32 -16.87
#